data_ac936a8115ff3b2da98ccf4aa3916eab
#
_entry.id   ac936a8115ff3b2da98ccf4aa3916eab
#
_cell.length_a   1.000
_cell.length_b   1.000
_cell.length_c   1.000
_cell.angle_alpha   90.00
_cell.angle_beta   90.00
_cell.angle_gamma   90.00
#
_symmetry.space_group_name_H-M   'P 1'
#
loop_
_entity.id
_entity.type
_entity.pdbx_description
1 polymer ?
#
loop_
_entity_poly.entity_id
_entity_poly.type
_entity_poly.pdbx_seq_one_letter_code
_entity_poly.pdbx_strand_id
1 'polypeptide(L)'
;MMYDRKLVIVQNPYSTRHREVQAGVFDRLDTAGIPYDTITTRFSQAKDNIKYLADRLPDDAHIISAAGDGTSTQVVNAGLRAELDGAMYSFIGYGNCNDLARGQRDPLPLLQANRHTIIHQPLSIEVNGDSWRYAPGYMTLGLTALIASGFASTASRERMRRTPPHTKLVRSMGQVATTYLRAHDTYLPPFTTNLSADEQVGLTDVMMINSQCMGRLIRSSIDYPQTDFFGYHQADFSSGWKNIPFACSAIAGHTPAERITEITLTFCEPATILAQTEGEHAALPAVSTIRAYKDPAKAIRVVRP
;
A
#
# COMPACT_ATOMS: atom_id res chain seq x y z
N MET A 1 23.09 -23.25 8.66
CA MET A 1 23.66 -21.89 8.84
C MET A 1 22.69 -21.14 9.73
N MET A 2 23.12 -20.73 10.93
CA MET A 2 22.24 -20.00 11.86
C MET A 2 21.97 -18.62 11.29
N TYR A 3 20.70 -18.20 11.30
CA TYR A 3 20.32 -16.83 10.94
C TYR A 3 20.89 -15.88 12.00
N ASP A 4 21.68 -14.92 11.60
CA ASP A 4 22.53 -14.10 12.49
C ASP A 4 21.89 -12.79 12.97
N ARG A 5 20.69 -12.47 12.48
CA ARG A 5 19.97 -11.25 12.86
C ARG A 5 18.78 -11.54 13.75
N LYS A 6 18.46 -10.60 14.61
CA LYS A 6 17.21 -10.64 15.37
C LYS A 6 16.03 -10.65 14.40
N LEU A 7 15.13 -11.64 14.53
CA LEU A 7 13.94 -11.76 13.71
C LEU A 7 12.73 -11.24 14.48
N VAL A 8 11.98 -10.33 13.86
CA VAL A 8 10.75 -9.78 14.44
C VAL A 8 9.58 -9.98 13.48
N ILE A 9 8.56 -10.67 13.96
CA ILE A 9 7.32 -10.91 13.19
C ILE A 9 6.26 -9.91 13.64
N VAL A 10 5.82 -9.06 12.72
CA VAL A 10 4.69 -8.15 12.97
C VAL A 10 3.43 -8.76 12.40
N GLN A 11 2.43 -8.98 13.25
CA GLN A 11 1.13 -9.53 12.85
C GLN A 11 -0.03 -8.60 13.19
N ASN A 12 -1.14 -8.77 12.46
CA ASN A 12 -2.37 -8.04 12.72
C ASN A 12 -3.55 -9.02 12.92
N PRO A 13 -4.12 -9.12 14.13
CA PRO A 13 -5.21 -10.04 14.43
C PRO A 13 -6.50 -9.70 13.65
N TYR A 14 -6.59 -8.50 13.12
CA TYR A 14 -7.73 -8.05 12.30
C TYR A 14 -7.54 -8.31 10.79
N SER A 15 -6.39 -8.86 10.38
CA SER A 15 -6.16 -9.27 8.99
C SER A 15 -7.14 -10.36 8.56
N THR A 16 -7.58 -10.33 7.31
CA THR A 16 -8.63 -11.23 6.77
C THR A 16 -8.26 -12.70 6.88
N ARG A 17 -6.95 -13.00 6.83
CA ARG A 17 -6.38 -14.35 6.86
C ARG A 17 -5.46 -14.57 8.08
N HIS A 18 -5.65 -13.81 9.15
CA HIS A 18 -4.80 -13.91 10.35
C HIS A 18 -4.66 -15.35 10.88
N ARG A 19 -5.74 -16.15 10.84
CA ARG A 19 -5.71 -17.56 11.30
C ARG A 19 -4.70 -18.43 10.55
N GLU A 20 -4.35 -18.06 9.32
CA GLU A 20 -3.37 -18.77 8.50
C GLU A 20 -1.92 -18.40 8.87
N VAL A 21 -1.70 -17.31 9.61
CA VAL A 21 -0.36 -16.87 10.03
C VAL A 21 0.28 -17.90 10.97
N GLN A 22 -0.52 -18.52 11.85
CA GLN A 22 0.00 -19.55 12.77
C GLN A 22 0.71 -20.67 11.98
N ALA A 23 -0.03 -21.37 11.13
CA ALA A 23 0.53 -22.49 10.35
C ALA A 23 1.54 -22.04 9.28
N GLY A 24 1.30 -20.88 8.65
CA GLY A 24 2.10 -20.39 7.53
C GLY A 24 3.41 -19.71 7.94
N VAL A 25 3.52 -19.22 9.16
CA VAL A 25 4.70 -18.50 9.64
C VAL A 25 5.25 -19.11 10.92
N PHE A 26 4.49 -19.12 12.01
CA PHE A 26 5.00 -19.50 13.31
C PHE A 26 5.38 -20.99 13.38
N ASP A 27 4.49 -21.90 13.01
CA ASP A 27 4.78 -23.34 13.04
C ASP A 27 5.96 -23.71 12.12
N ARG A 28 6.18 -22.96 11.04
CA ARG A 28 7.32 -23.16 10.14
C ARG A 28 8.63 -22.69 10.73
N LEU A 29 8.65 -21.55 11.41
CA LEU A 29 9.83 -21.02 12.10
C LEU A 29 10.19 -21.92 13.30
N ASP A 30 9.19 -22.35 14.08
CA ASP A 30 9.36 -23.27 15.20
C ASP A 30 9.91 -24.61 14.73
N THR A 31 9.37 -25.19 13.65
CA THR A 31 9.88 -26.44 13.06
C THR A 31 11.32 -26.31 12.56
N ALA A 32 11.69 -25.13 12.05
CA ALA A 32 13.04 -24.85 11.60
C ALA A 32 14.01 -24.48 12.74
N GLY A 33 13.52 -24.36 13.98
CA GLY A 33 14.31 -23.96 15.15
C GLY A 33 14.84 -22.52 15.06
N ILE A 34 14.14 -21.64 14.37
CA ILE A 34 14.53 -20.22 14.17
C ILE A 34 13.86 -19.36 15.24
N PRO A 35 14.63 -18.72 16.15
CA PRO A 35 14.06 -17.86 17.17
C PRO A 35 13.53 -16.54 16.58
N TYR A 36 12.44 -16.05 17.12
CA TYR A 36 11.82 -14.79 16.72
C TYR A 36 11.08 -14.12 17.87
N ASP A 37 10.96 -12.79 17.77
CA ASP A 37 10.04 -11.99 18.60
C ASP A 37 8.77 -11.69 17.82
N THR A 38 7.67 -11.45 18.53
CA THR A 38 6.38 -11.11 17.91
C THR A 38 5.86 -9.77 18.40
N ILE A 39 5.45 -8.92 17.46
CA ILE A 39 4.72 -7.67 17.74
C ILE A 39 3.34 -7.76 17.10
N THR A 40 2.30 -7.60 17.93
CA THR A 40 0.90 -7.61 17.47
C THR A 40 0.36 -6.20 17.44
N THR A 41 -0.20 -5.77 16.29
CA THR A 41 -0.88 -4.47 16.20
C THR A 41 -2.12 -4.44 17.10
N ARG A 42 -2.42 -3.30 17.72
CA ARG A 42 -3.44 -3.18 18.77
C ARG A 42 -4.57 -2.23 18.44
N PHE A 43 -4.33 -1.26 17.56
CA PHE A 43 -5.24 -0.14 17.32
C PHE A 43 -5.98 -0.31 15.99
N SER A 44 -7.17 0.25 15.92
CA SER A 44 -7.98 0.31 14.70
C SER A 44 -7.48 1.39 13.73
N GLN A 45 -6.84 2.44 14.24
CA GLN A 45 -6.32 3.55 13.45
C GLN A 45 -4.84 3.34 13.08
N ALA A 46 -4.52 3.58 11.81
CA ALA A 46 -3.17 3.40 11.29
C ALA A 46 -2.11 4.25 12.03
N LYS A 47 -2.43 5.52 12.31
CA LYS A 47 -1.50 6.44 12.99
C LYS A 47 -1.06 5.94 14.37
N ASP A 48 -1.99 5.33 15.13
CA ASP A 48 -1.71 4.85 16.47
C ASP A 48 -0.85 3.58 16.42
N ASN A 49 -1.09 2.70 15.43
CA ASN A 49 -0.23 1.54 15.18
C ASN A 49 1.16 1.96 14.72
N ILE A 50 1.28 2.97 13.83
CA ILE A 50 2.59 3.48 13.38
C ILE A 50 3.41 3.96 14.57
N LYS A 51 2.82 4.77 15.47
CA LYS A 51 3.50 5.22 16.69
C LYS A 51 3.89 4.04 17.58
N TYR A 52 2.94 3.14 17.85
CA TYR A 52 3.16 1.95 18.67
C TYR A 52 4.28 1.06 18.15
N LEU A 53 4.37 0.88 16.83
CA LEU A 53 5.41 0.10 16.17
C LEU A 53 6.75 0.83 16.20
N ALA A 54 6.79 2.14 15.95
CA ALA A 54 8.00 2.95 15.99
C ALA A 54 8.73 2.85 17.34
N ASP A 55 7.96 2.80 18.44
CA ASP A 55 8.50 2.67 19.80
C ASP A 55 9.05 1.26 20.12
N ARG A 56 8.85 0.24 19.24
CA ARG A 56 9.12 -1.18 19.55
C ARG A 56 9.95 -1.92 18.52
N LEU A 57 9.98 -1.45 17.29
CA LEU A 57 10.79 -2.08 16.26
C LEU A 57 12.28 -1.81 16.51
N PRO A 58 13.13 -2.83 16.55
CA PRO A 58 14.57 -2.63 16.73
C PRO A 58 15.25 -2.29 15.41
N ASP A 59 16.33 -1.49 15.48
CA ASP A 59 17.07 -1.01 14.32
C ASP A 59 17.87 -2.10 13.59
N ASP A 60 18.41 -3.07 14.30
CA ASP A 60 19.28 -4.12 13.75
C ASP A 60 18.56 -5.41 13.35
N ALA A 61 17.22 -5.38 13.28
CA ALA A 61 16.41 -6.57 13.04
C ALA A 61 16.08 -6.81 11.56
N HIS A 62 15.70 -8.06 11.27
CA HIS A 62 14.90 -8.40 10.11
C HIS A 62 13.43 -8.42 10.53
N ILE A 63 12.68 -7.48 10.03
CA ILE A 63 11.27 -7.25 10.35
C ILE A 63 10.41 -7.88 9.26
N ILE A 64 9.65 -8.91 9.59
CA ILE A 64 8.70 -9.56 8.68
C ILE A 64 7.28 -9.11 9.02
N SER A 65 6.63 -8.41 8.12
CA SER A 65 5.20 -8.13 8.23
C SER A 65 4.39 -9.32 7.72
N ALA A 66 3.82 -10.11 8.64
CA ALA A 66 2.94 -11.25 8.34
C ALA A 66 1.47 -10.81 8.39
N ALA A 67 1.05 -9.99 7.43
CA ALA A 67 -0.26 -9.34 7.45
C ALA A 67 -0.74 -8.93 6.04
N GLY A 68 -1.70 -8.01 5.95
CA GLY A 68 -2.09 -7.35 4.68
C GLY A 68 -1.27 -6.09 4.40
N ASP A 69 -1.42 -5.55 3.20
CA ASP A 69 -0.66 -4.39 2.72
C ASP A 69 -0.76 -3.18 3.65
N GLY A 70 -1.96 -2.87 4.18
CA GLY A 70 -2.12 -1.78 5.13
C GLY A 70 -1.23 -1.91 6.36
N THR A 71 -1.12 -3.10 6.96
CA THR A 71 -0.21 -3.32 8.10
C THR A 71 1.24 -3.25 7.66
N SER A 72 1.59 -3.78 6.48
CA SER A 72 2.93 -3.67 5.92
C SER A 72 3.33 -2.20 5.72
N THR A 73 2.43 -1.37 5.22
CA THR A 73 2.61 0.08 5.11
C THR A 73 2.80 0.75 6.48
N GLN A 74 2.06 0.32 7.51
CA GLN A 74 2.26 0.82 8.88
C GLN A 74 3.65 0.46 9.42
N VAL A 75 4.15 -0.75 9.15
CA VAL A 75 5.51 -1.19 9.53
C VAL A 75 6.57 -0.34 8.85
N VAL A 76 6.46 -0.09 7.54
CA VAL A 76 7.38 0.79 6.80
C VAL A 76 7.36 2.21 7.36
N ASN A 77 6.17 2.78 7.57
CA ASN A 77 6.03 4.13 8.15
C ASN A 77 6.63 4.22 9.56
N ALA A 78 6.46 3.19 10.37
CA ALA A 78 7.03 3.14 11.71
C ALA A 78 8.56 3.14 11.66
N GLY A 79 9.15 2.29 10.81
CA GLY A 79 10.60 2.22 10.66
C GLY A 79 11.22 3.49 10.13
N LEU A 80 10.61 4.12 9.11
CA LEU A 80 11.10 5.38 8.55
C LEU A 80 10.97 6.57 9.52
N ARG A 81 9.94 6.57 10.36
CA ARG A 81 9.75 7.61 11.40
C ARG A 81 10.69 7.42 12.58
N ALA A 82 11.04 6.18 12.92
CA ALA A 82 12.00 5.86 13.96
C ALA A 82 13.46 5.84 13.46
N GLU A 83 13.68 6.13 12.16
CA GLU A 83 15.00 6.18 11.52
C GLU A 83 15.78 4.87 11.69
N LEU A 84 15.09 3.72 11.47
CA LEU A 84 15.68 2.39 11.60
C LEU A 84 16.52 2.03 10.37
N ASP A 85 17.70 2.64 10.25
CA ASP A 85 18.59 2.48 9.08
C ASP A 85 19.25 1.10 9.02
N GLY A 86 19.40 0.42 10.16
CA GLY A 86 19.90 -0.95 10.28
C GLY A 86 18.90 -2.02 9.88
N ALA A 87 17.60 -1.74 9.93
CA ALA A 87 16.55 -2.73 9.73
C ALA A 87 16.45 -3.23 8.29
N MET A 88 16.05 -4.50 8.16
CA MET A 88 15.62 -5.11 6.89
C MET A 88 14.14 -5.47 6.96
N TYR A 89 13.44 -5.36 5.84
CA TYR A 89 12.01 -5.59 5.78
C TYR A 89 11.66 -6.73 4.84
N SER A 90 10.66 -7.51 5.21
CA SER A 90 10.02 -8.49 4.34
C SER A 90 8.51 -8.48 4.54
N PHE A 91 7.79 -8.86 3.49
CA PHE A 91 6.34 -8.86 3.51
C PHE A 91 5.80 -10.24 3.17
N ILE A 92 4.91 -10.77 4.01
CA ILE A 92 4.23 -12.05 3.81
C ILE A 92 2.72 -11.80 3.78
N GLY A 93 2.07 -12.21 2.70
CA GLY A 93 0.73 -11.79 2.37
C GLY A 93 -0.40 -12.56 3.04
N TYR A 94 -0.99 -11.99 4.09
CA TYR A 94 -2.20 -12.50 4.74
C TYR A 94 -3.38 -11.53 4.69
N GLY A 95 -3.33 -10.56 3.79
CA GLY A 95 -4.43 -9.66 3.46
C GLY A 95 -5.22 -10.07 2.23
N ASN A 96 -6.02 -9.14 1.70
CA ASN A 96 -6.83 -9.35 0.50
C ASN A 96 -6.02 -9.17 -0.79
N CYS A 97 -5.19 -8.13 -0.90
CA CYS A 97 -4.42 -7.82 -2.11
C CYS A 97 -3.00 -8.39 -2.06
N ASN A 98 -2.24 -8.10 -1.02
CA ASN A 98 -0.87 -8.54 -0.81
C ASN A 98 0.10 -8.08 -1.92
N ASP A 99 -0.08 -6.83 -2.36
CA ASP A 99 0.70 -6.23 -3.45
C ASP A 99 2.18 -6.10 -3.09
N LEU A 100 2.48 -5.75 -1.82
CA LEU A 100 3.86 -5.67 -1.31
C LEU A 100 4.51 -7.05 -1.14
N ALA A 101 3.74 -8.06 -0.73
CA ALA A 101 4.23 -9.41 -0.50
C ALA A 101 4.43 -10.23 -1.79
N ARG A 102 3.79 -9.85 -2.90
CA ARG A 102 3.90 -10.51 -4.23
C ARG A 102 3.72 -12.02 -4.19
N GLY A 103 2.74 -12.48 -3.41
CA GLY A 103 2.45 -13.92 -3.28
C GLY A 103 3.33 -14.66 -2.28
N GLN A 104 4.34 -14.01 -1.69
CA GLN A 104 5.17 -14.61 -0.64
C GLN A 104 4.32 -14.98 0.57
N ARG A 105 4.42 -16.24 1.02
CA ARG A 105 3.68 -16.77 2.17
C ARG A 105 4.53 -17.57 3.14
N ASP A 106 5.74 -17.93 2.73
CA ASP A 106 6.68 -18.72 3.51
C ASP A 106 7.81 -17.84 4.03
N PRO A 107 8.10 -17.78 5.34
CA PRO A 107 9.21 -17.01 5.87
C PRO A 107 10.58 -17.62 5.52
N LEU A 108 10.70 -18.95 5.37
CA LEU A 108 11.98 -19.61 5.26
C LEU A 108 12.85 -19.17 4.06
N PRO A 109 12.32 -18.97 2.84
CA PRO A 109 13.13 -18.45 1.73
C PRO A 109 13.73 -17.07 2.01
N LEU A 110 13.06 -16.23 2.81
CA LEU A 110 13.54 -14.90 3.19
C LEU A 110 14.71 -14.91 4.16
N LEU A 111 14.97 -16.06 4.80
CA LEU A 111 16.02 -16.25 5.81
C LEU A 111 17.22 -17.05 5.28
N GLN A 112 17.19 -17.47 4.01
CA GLN A 112 18.27 -18.23 3.37
C GLN A 112 19.47 -17.34 3.01
N ALA A 113 20.63 -17.94 2.83
CA ALA A 113 21.86 -17.22 2.50
C ALA A 113 21.84 -16.58 1.09
N ASN A 114 21.06 -17.15 0.15
CA ASN A 114 20.91 -16.67 -1.22
C ASN A 114 19.81 -15.62 -1.41
N ARG A 115 19.25 -15.11 -0.31
CA ARG A 115 18.26 -14.02 -0.37
C ARG A 115 18.85 -12.76 -1.00
N HIS A 116 18.01 -12.02 -1.71
CA HIS A 116 18.36 -10.74 -2.27
C HIS A 116 17.89 -9.59 -1.38
N THR A 117 18.73 -8.58 -1.21
CA THR A 117 18.33 -7.34 -0.55
C THR A 117 18.31 -6.24 -1.59
N ILE A 118 17.18 -5.57 -1.70
CA ILE A 118 16.97 -4.46 -2.63
C ILE A 118 16.73 -3.18 -1.84
N ILE A 119 17.19 -2.07 -2.38
CA ILE A 119 16.84 -0.75 -1.86
C ILE A 119 15.52 -0.33 -2.49
N HIS A 120 14.59 0.07 -1.66
CA HIS A 120 13.28 0.55 -2.08
C HIS A 120 13.00 1.92 -1.46
N GLN A 121 12.67 2.90 -2.29
CA GLN A 121 12.25 4.22 -1.87
C GLN A 121 10.73 4.32 -1.92
N PRO A 122 10.03 4.36 -0.78
CA PRO A 122 8.61 4.70 -0.75
C PRO A 122 8.36 6.11 -1.29
N LEU A 123 7.13 6.40 -1.69
CA LEU A 123 6.71 7.77 -1.93
C LEU A 123 6.62 8.51 -0.60
N SER A 124 7.29 9.63 -0.48
CA SER A 124 7.09 10.59 0.59
C SER A 124 5.89 11.46 0.23
N ILE A 125 4.91 11.56 1.11
CA ILE A 125 3.66 12.28 0.87
C ILE A 125 3.50 13.38 1.90
N GLU A 126 3.36 14.61 1.42
CA GLU A 126 3.06 15.79 2.20
C GLU A 126 1.65 16.29 1.89
N VAL A 127 0.96 16.79 2.91
CA VAL A 127 -0.35 17.43 2.79
C VAL A 127 -0.26 18.81 3.45
N ASN A 128 -0.53 19.86 2.68
CA ASN A 128 -0.40 21.24 3.13
C ASN A 128 1.02 21.58 3.69
N GLY A 129 2.06 20.94 3.15
CA GLY A 129 3.45 21.09 3.60
C GLY A 129 3.86 20.21 4.77
N ASP A 130 2.93 19.52 5.42
CA ASP A 130 3.24 18.61 6.52
C ASP A 130 3.43 17.17 6.02
N SER A 131 4.45 16.47 6.55
CA SER A 131 4.65 15.04 6.25
C SER A 131 3.47 14.22 6.74
N TRP A 132 2.74 13.64 5.80
CA TRP A 132 1.57 12.83 6.11
C TRP A 132 1.92 11.35 6.23
N ARG A 133 2.51 10.74 5.18
CA ARG A 133 2.74 9.30 5.13
C ARG A 133 3.80 8.92 4.08
N TYR A 134 4.39 7.74 4.25
CA TYR A 134 5.18 7.05 3.23
C TYR A 134 4.33 5.94 2.59
N ALA A 135 4.28 5.91 1.26
CA ALA A 135 3.57 4.90 0.48
C ALA A 135 4.57 4.00 -0.26
N PRO A 136 4.81 2.76 0.22
CA PRO A 136 5.76 1.87 -0.45
C PRO A 136 5.30 1.41 -1.82
N GLY A 137 4.02 1.22 -2.06
CA GLY A 137 3.50 0.70 -3.33
C GLY A 137 2.74 1.72 -4.16
N TYR A 138 1.81 2.46 -3.58
CA TYR A 138 1.00 3.44 -4.31
C TYR A 138 0.22 4.39 -3.40
N MET A 139 -0.20 5.50 -3.98
CA MET A 139 -1.24 6.39 -3.43
C MET A 139 -2.30 6.64 -4.49
N THR A 140 -3.56 6.69 -4.09
CA THR A 140 -4.66 7.12 -4.96
C THR A 140 -5.54 8.16 -4.28
N LEU A 141 -6.14 9.03 -5.08
CA LEU A 141 -7.12 10.03 -4.68
C LEU A 141 -8.42 9.82 -5.44
N GLY A 142 -9.56 10.09 -4.83
CA GLY A 142 -10.86 10.07 -5.52
C GLY A 142 -11.53 8.70 -5.50
N LEU A 143 -12.05 8.26 -6.66
CA LEU A 143 -12.91 7.08 -6.79
C LEU A 143 -12.24 5.77 -6.36
N THR A 144 -10.98 5.55 -6.73
CA THR A 144 -10.23 4.36 -6.31
C THR A 144 -10.07 4.31 -4.79
N ALA A 145 -9.78 5.44 -4.17
CA ALA A 145 -9.71 5.55 -2.70
C ALA A 145 -11.08 5.30 -2.06
N LEU A 146 -12.17 5.77 -2.67
CA LEU A 146 -13.54 5.51 -2.21
C LEU A 146 -13.90 4.02 -2.31
N ILE A 147 -13.57 3.36 -3.42
CA ILE A 147 -13.76 1.91 -3.59
C ILE A 147 -13.02 1.16 -2.49
N ALA A 148 -11.76 1.50 -2.23
CA ALA A 148 -10.97 0.87 -1.19
C ALA A 148 -11.54 1.09 0.23
N SER A 149 -12.07 2.28 0.51
CA SER A 149 -12.72 2.58 1.79
C SER A 149 -13.89 1.64 2.08
N GLY A 150 -14.65 1.26 1.06
CA GLY A 150 -15.74 0.30 1.15
C GLY A 150 -15.28 -1.09 1.64
N PHE A 151 -14.07 -1.52 1.30
CA PHE A 151 -13.48 -2.78 1.79
C PHE A 151 -12.92 -2.68 3.21
N ALA A 152 -12.57 -1.49 3.65
CA ALA A 152 -11.94 -1.27 4.95
C ALA A 152 -12.93 -1.27 6.12
N SER A 153 -14.23 -1.12 5.89
CA SER A 153 -15.23 -1.14 6.95
C SER A 153 -15.25 -2.48 7.70
N THR A 154 -15.47 -2.43 9.02
CA THR A 154 -15.55 -3.63 9.88
C THR A 154 -16.58 -4.63 9.35
N ALA A 155 -17.75 -4.15 8.93
CA ALA A 155 -18.81 -4.99 8.36
C ALA A 155 -18.37 -5.70 7.05
N SER A 156 -17.65 -4.98 6.18
CA SER A 156 -17.12 -5.56 4.93
C SER A 156 -16.04 -6.60 5.23
N ARG A 157 -15.11 -6.31 6.13
CA ARG A 157 -14.05 -7.24 6.57
C ARG A 157 -14.64 -8.54 7.16
N GLU A 158 -15.63 -8.41 8.05
CA GLU A 158 -16.31 -9.56 8.65
C GLU A 158 -17.06 -10.39 7.60
N ARG A 159 -17.77 -9.74 6.68
CA ARG A 159 -18.45 -10.38 5.57
C ARG A 159 -17.48 -11.13 4.66
N MET A 160 -16.32 -10.54 4.35
CA MET A 160 -15.28 -11.19 3.55
C MET A 160 -14.63 -12.39 4.26
N ARG A 161 -14.49 -12.35 5.58
CA ARG A 161 -14.00 -13.50 6.37
C ARG A 161 -14.96 -14.71 6.27
N ARG A 162 -16.27 -14.47 6.31
CA ARG A 162 -17.31 -15.50 6.21
C ARG A 162 -17.54 -16.00 4.78
N THR A 163 -16.99 -15.29 3.77
CA THR A 163 -17.18 -15.64 2.36
C THR A 163 -16.25 -16.81 1.98
N PRO A 164 -16.76 -17.89 1.35
CA PRO A 164 -15.94 -18.98 0.87
C PRO A 164 -14.87 -18.52 -0.12
N PRO A 165 -13.67 -19.13 -0.13
CA PRO A 165 -12.54 -18.65 -0.96
C PRO A 165 -12.87 -18.52 -2.45
N HIS A 166 -13.62 -19.45 -3.02
CA HIS A 166 -14.01 -19.49 -4.43
C HIS A 166 -14.98 -18.37 -4.83
N THR A 167 -15.76 -17.81 -3.89
CA THR A 167 -16.73 -16.74 -4.16
C THR A 167 -16.20 -15.34 -3.78
N LYS A 168 -15.05 -15.27 -3.12
CA LYS A 168 -14.47 -13.98 -2.67
C LYS A 168 -14.22 -13.02 -3.82
N LEU A 169 -13.71 -13.52 -4.94
CA LEU A 169 -13.42 -12.68 -6.12
C LEU A 169 -14.70 -12.07 -6.68
N VAL A 170 -15.72 -12.89 -6.91
CA VAL A 170 -17.03 -12.45 -7.46
C VAL A 170 -17.65 -11.40 -6.53
N ARG A 171 -17.60 -11.64 -5.22
CA ARG A 171 -18.12 -10.71 -4.23
C ARG A 171 -17.35 -9.39 -4.20
N SER A 172 -16.02 -9.45 -4.29
CA SER A 172 -15.17 -8.26 -4.38
C SER A 172 -15.50 -7.45 -5.63
N MET A 173 -15.62 -8.10 -6.78
CA MET A 173 -16.02 -7.45 -8.04
C MET A 173 -17.41 -6.82 -7.94
N GLY A 174 -18.38 -7.50 -7.32
CA GLY A 174 -19.71 -6.95 -7.07
C GLY A 174 -19.69 -5.71 -6.18
N GLN A 175 -18.84 -5.70 -5.14
CA GLN A 175 -18.66 -4.52 -4.29
C GLN A 175 -18.01 -3.35 -5.05
N VAL A 176 -16.96 -3.61 -5.84
CA VAL A 176 -16.33 -2.61 -6.72
C VAL A 176 -17.37 -2.02 -7.67
N ALA A 177 -18.11 -2.89 -8.39
CA ALA A 177 -19.12 -2.45 -9.35
C ALA A 177 -20.23 -1.62 -8.68
N THR A 178 -20.71 -2.04 -7.50
CA THR A 178 -21.74 -1.29 -6.76
C THR A 178 -21.25 0.07 -6.31
N THR A 179 -20.01 0.17 -5.81
CA THR A 179 -19.42 1.44 -5.41
C THR A 179 -19.18 2.34 -6.62
N TYR A 180 -18.66 1.78 -7.71
CA TYR A 180 -18.49 2.48 -8.97
C TYR A 180 -19.81 3.07 -9.49
N LEU A 181 -20.88 2.26 -9.61
CA LEU A 181 -22.17 2.71 -10.10
C LEU A 181 -22.81 3.83 -9.24
N ARG A 182 -22.43 3.92 -7.97
CA ARG A 182 -22.94 4.95 -7.05
C ARG A 182 -22.12 6.24 -7.05
N ALA A 183 -20.87 6.18 -7.46
CA ALA A 183 -19.92 7.26 -7.26
C ALA A 183 -19.06 7.59 -8.48
N HIS A 184 -19.37 7.02 -9.65
CA HIS A 184 -18.57 7.24 -10.87
C HIS A 184 -18.59 8.69 -11.38
N ASP A 185 -19.56 9.48 -10.95
CA ASP A 185 -19.72 10.90 -11.23
C ASP A 185 -19.20 11.81 -10.10
N THR A 186 -18.51 11.23 -9.11
CA THR A 186 -17.86 12.01 -8.05
C THR A 186 -16.49 12.47 -8.52
N TYR A 187 -16.38 13.74 -8.86
CA TYR A 187 -15.16 14.35 -9.35
C TYR A 187 -14.27 14.84 -8.20
N LEU A 188 -12.97 14.82 -8.45
CA LEU A 188 -12.02 15.55 -7.62
C LEU A 188 -12.27 17.06 -7.78
N PRO A 189 -12.05 17.86 -6.71
CA PRO A 189 -12.05 19.31 -6.85
C PRO A 189 -11.00 19.75 -7.88
N PRO A 190 -11.22 20.85 -8.60
CA PRO A 190 -10.27 21.38 -9.57
C PRO A 190 -8.89 21.63 -8.93
N PHE A 191 -7.83 21.29 -9.65
CA PHE A 191 -6.46 21.49 -9.20
C PHE A 191 -5.51 21.77 -10.37
N THR A 192 -4.36 22.36 -10.07
CA THR A 192 -3.20 22.46 -10.98
C THR A 192 -2.10 21.52 -10.54
N THR A 193 -1.12 21.30 -11.40
CA THR A 193 0.07 20.50 -11.08
C THR A 193 1.34 21.29 -11.36
N ASN A 194 2.46 20.89 -10.73
CA ASN A 194 3.77 21.42 -11.10
C ASN A 194 4.25 20.97 -12.51
N LEU A 195 3.55 20.05 -13.15
CA LEU A 195 3.83 19.59 -14.52
C LEU A 195 3.05 20.38 -15.57
N SER A 196 1.91 20.98 -15.21
CA SER A 196 1.09 21.81 -16.07
C SER A 196 0.40 22.90 -15.26
N ALA A 197 0.44 24.13 -15.77
CA ALA A 197 -0.30 25.26 -15.19
C ALA A 197 -1.81 25.19 -15.50
N ASP A 198 -2.22 24.30 -16.41
CA ASP A 198 -3.62 24.14 -16.78
C ASP A 198 -4.41 23.54 -15.62
N GLU A 199 -5.58 24.11 -15.38
CA GLU A 199 -6.50 23.60 -14.37
C GLU A 199 -7.05 22.23 -14.80
N GLN A 200 -6.88 21.24 -13.95
CA GLN A 200 -7.42 19.89 -14.14
C GLN A 200 -8.83 19.83 -13.59
N VAL A 201 -9.81 19.63 -14.46
CA VAL A 201 -11.23 19.53 -14.11
C VAL A 201 -11.84 18.23 -14.64
N GLY A 202 -12.91 17.76 -14.01
CA GLY A 202 -13.64 16.58 -14.47
C GLY A 202 -12.89 15.26 -14.26
N LEU A 203 -11.85 15.23 -13.44
CA LEU A 203 -11.14 14.01 -13.08
C LEU A 203 -11.81 13.35 -11.88
N THR A 204 -11.95 12.03 -11.95
CA THR A 204 -12.49 11.23 -10.84
C THR A 204 -11.40 10.59 -10.01
N ASP A 205 -10.17 10.48 -10.54
CA ASP A 205 -9.09 9.76 -9.90
C ASP A 205 -7.70 10.30 -10.25
N VAL A 206 -6.79 10.24 -9.28
CA VAL A 206 -5.35 10.44 -9.46
C VAL A 206 -4.62 9.28 -8.81
N MET A 207 -3.68 8.68 -9.52
CA MET A 207 -2.89 7.54 -9.07
C MET A 207 -1.40 7.85 -9.14
N MET A 208 -0.69 7.55 -8.06
CA MET A 208 0.76 7.63 -7.92
C MET A 208 1.25 6.22 -7.61
N ILE A 209 1.90 5.57 -8.59
CA ILE A 209 2.17 4.13 -8.57
C ILE A 209 3.67 3.90 -8.44
N ASN A 210 4.07 3.26 -7.34
CA ASN A 210 5.44 2.93 -6.99
C ASN A 210 5.70 1.41 -6.94
N SER A 211 4.79 0.62 -7.49
CA SER A 211 4.86 -0.85 -7.52
C SER A 211 4.35 -1.39 -8.84
N GLN A 212 4.60 -2.68 -9.10
CA GLN A 212 4.08 -3.35 -10.31
C GLN A 212 2.58 -3.63 -10.25
N CYS A 213 1.98 -3.60 -9.06
CA CYS A 213 0.59 -3.96 -8.85
C CYS A 213 -0.09 -3.01 -7.88
N MET A 214 -1.35 -2.68 -8.18
CA MET A 214 -2.24 -1.97 -7.28
C MET A 214 -3.56 -2.73 -7.19
N GLY A 215 -3.90 -3.20 -5.97
CA GLY A 215 -5.16 -3.90 -5.71
C GLY A 215 -5.33 -5.22 -6.46
N ARG A 216 -4.25 -5.88 -6.91
CA ARG A 216 -4.22 -7.08 -7.77
C ARG A 216 -4.74 -6.91 -9.19
N LEU A 217 -5.48 -5.87 -9.47
CA LEU A 217 -6.17 -5.68 -10.75
C LEU A 217 -5.42 -4.76 -11.70
N ILE A 218 -4.80 -3.72 -11.16
CA ILE A 218 -4.08 -2.75 -11.94
C ILE A 218 -2.60 -3.14 -11.93
N ARG A 219 -2.06 -3.48 -13.10
CA ARG A 219 -0.64 -3.75 -13.29
C ARG A 219 0.01 -2.54 -13.93
N SER A 220 1.11 -2.11 -13.36
CA SER A 220 1.92 -1.01 -13.88
C SER A 220 3.06 -1.54 -14.75
N SER A 221 3.44 -0.77 -15.77
CA SER A 221 4.66 -0.98 -16.54
C SER A 221 5.93 -0.57 -15.79
N ILE A 222 5.79 -0.12 -14.54
CA ILE A 222 6.93 0.28 -13.70
C ILE A 222 7.55 -0.97 -13.11
N ASP A 223 8.82 -1.20 -13.44
CA ASP A 223 9.60 -2.27 -12.85
C ASP A 223 9.91 -1.96 -11.39
N TYR A 224 9.62 -2.92 -10.52
CA TYR A 224 9.93 -2.84 -9.10
C TYR A 224 11.23 -3.61 -8.78
N PRO A 225 12.09 -3.09 -7.93
CA PRO A 225 12.01 -1.83 -7.22
C PRO A 225 12.50 -0.67 -8.10
N GLN A 226 11.79 0.46 -8.05
CA GLN A 226 12.30 1.70 -8.64
C GLN A 226 12.72 2.66 -7.53
N THR A 227 13.88 3.25 -7.69
CA THR A 227 14.42 4.22 -6.73
C THR A 227 14.21 5.65 -7.20
N ASP A 228 14.24 5.90 -8.51
CA ASP A 228 14.41 7.24 -9.06
C ASP A 228 13.10 7.89 -9.52
N PHE A 229 12.06 7.12 -9.81
CA PHE A 229 10.78 7.64 -10.30
C PHE A 229 9.59 6.79 -9.83
N PHE A 230 8.40 7.32 -10.03
CA PHE A 230 7.13 6.60 -9.88
C PHE A 230 6.20 6.93 -11.05
N GLY A 231 5.14 6.17 -11.20
CA GLY A 231 4.12 6.40 -12.23
C GLY A 231 3.07 7.38 -11.73
N TYR A 232 2.77 8.38 -12.53
CA TYR A 232 1.67 9.30 -12.32
C TYR A 232 0.60 9.09 -13.39
N HIS A 233 -0.66 8.99 -12.98
CA HIS A 233 -1.79 8.81 -13.87
C HIS A 233 -3.01 9.58 -13.37
N GLN A 234 -3.67 10.28 -14.30
CA GLN A 234 -4.96 10.94 -14.08
C GLN A 234 -6.03 10.18 -14.84
N ALA A 235 -7.23 10.07 -14.28
CA ALA A 235 -8.33 9.38 -14.92
C ALA A 235 -9.68 10.06 -14.70
N ASP A 236 -10.49 10.05 -15.76
CA ASP A 236 -11.92 10.31 -15.71
C ASP A 236 -12.66 8.96 -15.86
N PHE A 237 -13.10 8.40 -14.77
CA PHE A 237 -13.87 7.15 -14.75
C PHE A 237 -15.40 7.38 -14.79
N SER A 238 -15.88 8.60 -15.02
CA SER A 238 -17.30 8.91 -15.08
C SER A 238 -18.04 8.22 -16.23
N SER A 239 -17.33 7.94 -17.32
CA SER A 239 -17.88 7.25 -18.50
C SER A 239 -17.38 5.82 -18.59
N GLY A 240 -18.26 4.82 -18.36
CA GLY A 240 -17.92 3.40 -18.41
C GLY A 240 -17.26 2.95 -19.73
N TRP A 241 -17.73 3.48 -20.87
CA TRP A 241 -17.19 3.13 -22.18
C TRP A 241 -15.78 3.67 -22.43
N LYS A 242 -15.48 4.87 -21.96
CA LYS A 242 -14.13 5.46 -22.06
C LYS A 242 -13.09 4.71 -21.21
N ASN A 243 -13.53 3.96 -20.20
CA ASN A 243 -12.65 3.27 -19.28
C ASN A 243 -12.28 1.85 -19.71
N ILE A 244 -12.95 1.29 -20.73
CA ILE A 244 -12.62 -0.05 -21.25
C ILE A 244 -11.14 -0.13 -21.70
N PRO A 245 -10.58 0.82 -22.47
CA PRO A 245 -9.17 0.77 -22.84
C PRO A 245 -8.23 0.80 -21.61
N PHE A 246 -8.53 1.65 -20.62
CA PHE A 246 -7.76 1.70 -19.38
C PHE A 246 -7.82 0.37 -18.63
N ALA A 247 -9.01 -0.20 -18.45
CA ALA A 247 -9.20 -1.47 -17.76
C ALA A 247 -8.46 -2.61 -18.50
N CYS A 248 -8.54 -2.67 -19.82
CA CYS A 248 -7.80 -3.64 -20.63
C CYS A 248 -6.29 -3.47 -20.50
N SER A 249 -5.79 -2.24 -20.59
CA SER A 249 -4.37 -1.91 -20.41
C SER A 249 -3.89 -2.28 -18.99
N ALA A 250 -4.66 -1.95 -17.97
CA ALA A 250 -4.34 -2.24 -16.58
C ALA A 250 -4.23 -3.75 -16.32
N ILE A 251 -5.18 -4.54 -16.85
CA ILE A 251 -5.16 -6.00 -16.76
C ILE A 251 -3.99 -6.59 -17.54
N ALA A 252 -3.66 -6.04 -18.72
CA ALA A 252 -2.55 -6.47 -19.54
C ALA A 252 -1.16 -6.09 -18.98
N GLY A 253 -1.10 -5.29 -17.92
CA GLY A 253 0.17 -4.85 -17.32
C GLY A 253 0.79 -3.62 -17.98
N HIS A 254 0.00 -2.85 -18.71
CA HIS A 254 0.43 -1.68 -19.46
C HIS A 254 -0.33 -0.42 -19.05
N THR A 255 -0.62 -0.24 -17.77
CA THR A 255 -1.25 0.99 -17.31
C THR A 255 -0.41 2.18 -17.74
N PRO A 256 -0.95 3.08 -18.57
CA PRO A 256 -0.22 4.26 -18.99
C PRO A 256 0.02 5.14 -17.75
N ALA A 257 1.26 5.39 -17.45
CA ALA A 257 1.64 6.26 -16.36
C ALA A 257 2.87 7.06 -16.78
N GLU A 258 2.82 8.35 -16.54
CA GLU A 258 3.97 9.23 -16.73
C GLU A 258 5.00 8.93 -15.64
N ARG A 259 6.28 8.82 -16.03
CA ARG A 259 7.39 8.60 -15.09
C ARG A 259 7.87 9.95 -14.57
N ILE A 260 7.68 10.17 -13.28
CA ILE A 260 8.04 11.41 -12.62
C ILE A 260 8.79 11.15 -11.31
N THR A 261 9.54 12.12 -10.84
CA THR A 261 10.26 12.06 -9.55
C THR A 261 9.49 12.78 -8.44
N GLU A 262 8.64 13.73 -8.83
CA GLU A 262 7.85 14.56 -7.94
C GLU A 262 6.59 15.06 -8.63
N ILE A 263 5.49 15.13 -7.88
CA ILE A 263 4.25 15.81 -8.27
C ILE A 263 3.72 16.64 -7.11
N THR A 264 3.27 17.85 -7.41
CA THR A 264 2.51 18.68 -6.49
C THR A 264 1.16 18.98 -7.12
N LEU A 265 0.09 18.60 -6.41
CA LEU A 265 -1.29 18.96 -6.74
C LEU A 265 -1.66 20.17 -5.89
N THR A 266 -2.08 21.27 -6.52
CA THR A 266 -2.56 22.48 -5.84
C THR A 266 -4.04 22.64 -6.14
N PHE A 267 -4.88 22.44 -5.15
CA PHE A 267 -6.34 22.58 -5.29
C PHE A 267 -6.73 24.06 -5.34
N CYS A 268 -7.64 24.41 -6.24
CA CYS A 268 -8.11 25.78 -6.42
C CYS A 268 -8.77 26.34 -5.15
N GLU A 269 -9.44 25.46 -4.39
CA GLU A 269 -10.02 25.76 -3.07
C GLU A 269 -9.71 24.62 -2.12
N PRO A 270 -9.49 24.92 -0.81
CA PRO A 270 -9.32 23.88 0.20
C PRO A 270 -10.52 22.92 0.24
N ALA A 271 -10.26 21.63 0.11
CA ALA A 271 -11.31 20.62 0.01
C ALA A 271 -11.02 19.40 0.90
N THR A 272 -12.06 18.61 1.18
CA THR A 272 -11.86 17.28 1.77
C THR A 272 -11.54 16.27 0.68
N ILE A 273 -10.34 15.70 0.71
CA ILE A 273 -9.86 14.74 -0.27
C ILE A 273 -9.83 13.34 0.33
N LEU A 274 -10.47 12.39 -0.33
CA LEU A 274 -10.34 10.98 0.02
C LEU A 274 -9.07 10.42 -0.61
N ALA A 275 -8.16 9.95 0.24
CA ALA A 275 -6.88 9.39 -0.15
C ALA A 275 -6.73 7.95 0.36
N GLN A 276 -5.93 7.16 -0.35
CA GLN A 276 -5.58 5.78 0.02
C GLN A 276 -4.10 5.52 -0.24
N THR A 277 -3.46 4.77 0.67
CA THR A 277 -2.15 4.15 0.46
C THR A 277 -2.25 2.66 0.82
N GLU A 278 -1.99 1.75 -0.12
CA GLU A 278 -1.99 0.27 0.06
C GLU A 278 -3.11 -0.28 0.95
N GLY A 279 -4.34 0.18 0.74
CA GLY A 279 -5.51 -0.29 1.50
C GLY A 279 -5.77 0.45 2.82
N GLU A 280 -4.92 1.40 3.20
CA GLU A 280 -5.19 2.37 4.26
C GLU A 280 -5.79 3.64 3.64
N HIS A 281 -7.00 3.99 4.05
CA HIS A 281 -7.71 5.17 3.54
C HIS A 281 -7.83 6.26 4.61
N ALA A 282 -7.91 7.50 4.17
CA ALA A 282 -8.16 8.65 5.01
C ALA A 282 -8.96 9.72 4.26
N ALA A 283 -9.89 10.37 4.94
CA ALA A 283 -10.44 11.64 4.50
C ALA A 283 -9.53 12.75 5.04
N LEU A 284 -8.90 13.48 4.15
CA LEU A 284 -7.98 14.57 4.46
C LEU A 284 -8.77 15.87 4.41
N PRO A 285 -8.99 16.56 5.54
CA PRO A 285 -9.79 17.79 5.55
C PRO A 285 -8.97 18.99 5.09
N ALA A 286 -9.63 19.97 4.49
CA ALA A 286 -9.08 21.28 4.13
C ALA A 286 -7.73 21.21 3.40
N VAL A 287 -7.63 20.30 2.41
CA VAL A 287 -6.42 20.12 1.61
C VAL A 287 -6.31 21.24 0.58
N SER A 288 -5.24 22.00 0.62
CA SER A 288 -4.83 22.96 -0.40
C SER A 288 -3.77 22.38 -1.32
N THR A 289 -2.85 21.54 -0.77
CA THR A 289 -1.78 20.93 -1.55
C THR A 289 -1.54 19.48 -1.15
N ILE A 290 -1.22 18.64 -2.14
CA ILE A 290 -0.65 17.31 -1.94
C ILE A 290 0.64 17.24 -2.76
N ARG A 291 1.75 16.90 -2.12
CA ARG A 291 3.03 16.64 -2.77
C ARG A 291 3.42 15.20 -2.56
N ALA A 292 3.79 14.51 -3.64
CA ALA A 292 4.38 13.17 -3.59
C ALA A 292 5.73 13.20 -4.32
N TYR A 293 6.75 12.63 -3.69
CA TYR A 293 8.11 12.67 -4.24
C TYR A 293 8.94 11.48 -3.76
N LYS A 294 10.07 11.26 -4.45
CA LYS A 294 11.10 10.31 -4.05
C LYS A 294 12.13 11.01 -3.17
N ASP A 295 12.23 10.58 -1.92
CA ASP A 295 13.22 11.07 -0.97
C ASP A 295 14.35 10.03 -0.82
N PRO A 296 15.57 10.30 -1.33
CA PRO A 296 16.68 9.36 -1.20
C PRO A 296 17.06 9.03 0.26
N ALA A 297 16.78 9.95 1.19
CA ALA A 297 17.03 9.73 2.61
C ALA A 297 15.99 8.79 3.27
N LYS A 298 14.89 8.48 2.59
CA LYS A 298 13.80 7.64 3.11
C LYS A 298 13.72 6.29 2.38
N ALA A 299 14.86 5.67 2.16
CA ALA A 299 14.97 4.33 1.57
C ALA A 299 14.91 3.22 2.64
N ILE A 300 14.35 2.08 2.28
CA ILE A 300 14.33 0.88 3.12
C ILE A 300 15.02 -0.29 2.41
N ARG A 301 15.58 -1.20 3.20
CA ARG A 301 16.15 -2.46 2.70
C ARG A 301 15.09 -3.56 2.72
N VAL A 302 14.67 -4.03 1.56
CA VAL A 302 13.65 -5.08 1.42
C VAL A 302 14.33 -6.38 1.03
N VAL A 303 14.09 -7.44 1.81
CA VAL A 303 14.58 -8.79 1.53
C VAL A 303 13.58 -9.54 0.65
N ARG A 304 14.09 -10.18 -0.38
CA ARG A 304 13.34 -11.03 -1.32
C ARG A 304 13.96 -12.44 -1.35
N PRO A 305 13.14 -13.48 -1.63
CA PRO A 305 13.62 -14.85 -1.78
C PRO A 305 14.50 -15.02 -3.01
#